data_4875e9206194f6c0b7dedfc5d6a0d71c
#
_entry.id   4875e9206194f6c0b7dedfc5d6a0d71c
#
_cell.length_a   1.000
_cell.length_b   1.000
_cell.length_c   1.000
_cell.angle_alpha   90.00
_cell.angle_beta   90.00
_cell.angle_gamma   90.00
#
_symmetry.space_group_name_H-M   'P 1'
#
loop_
_entity.id
_entity.type
_entity.pdbx_description
1 polymer ?
#
loop_
_entity_poly.entity_id
_entity_poly.type
_entity_poly.pdbx_seq_one_letter_code
_entity_poly.pdbx_strand_id
1 'polypeptide(L)'
;MELWTISLTVQDKYKNIFSDYVEAIEGYVSSSLFVNESLLSKSISKKKNTQNFYNYLGEFHNNDYWLLEVLVNEKPSFDIIQKKINDLAKKLKISPYTFQNSTYSEVKNKKYIYLKKIENKNWLKENRKSFPTIEVDNFYIFGSHIKKNNLNNTFPIKINASTAFGTGSHPTTKCCLKCITYLSKSFRPNKVLDYGCGTGILGIASKKIFRKSKITLVDIDKEAIKLSKENIKLNNILSYQLYITNKYFFFKYIKNNNYELVVANILFLPLYNLAPLFKSVVKTKCYLILSGLLDYQIPRMIRRYNNFGFIKKKIILSSGWGAIIMRMNS
;
A
#
# COMPACT_ATOMS: atom_id res chain seq x y z
N MET A 1 -16.71 9.52 -12.21
CA MET A 1 -15.66 10.07 -11.33
C MET A 1 -14.51 10.48 -12.22
N GLU A 2 -14.11 11.72 -12.19
CA GLU A 2 -12.94 12.18 -12.95
C GLU A 2 -11.70 12.01 -12.08
N LEU A 3 -10.66 11.40 -12.63
CA LEU A 3 -9.38 11.24 -11.95
C LEU A 3 -8.36 12.22 -12.50
N TRP A 4 -7.56 12.79 -11.61
CA TRP A 4 -6.50 13.73 -11.94
C TRP A 4 -5.20 13.33 -11.25
N THR A 5 -4.07 13.56 -11.92
CA THR A 5 -2.74 13.37 -11.32
C THR A 5 -2.09 14.73 -11.14
N ILE A 6 -1.57 14.97 -9.95
CA ILE A 6 -0.69 16.10 -9.63
C ILE A 6 0.71 15.53 -9.54
N SER A 7 1.65 16.04 -10.33
CA SER A 7 3.03 15.56 -10.34
C SER A 7 3.99 16.70 -10.01
N LEU A 8 4.92 16.47 -9.10
CA LEU A 8 5.96 17.43 -8.75
C LEU A 8 7.27 16.72 -8.39
N THR A 9 8.38 17.43 -8.64
CA THR A 9 9.71 16.94 -8.28
C THR A 9 10.10 17.41 -6.89
N VAL A 10 10.48 16.50 -6.00
CA VAL A 10 10.88 16.79 -4.61
C VAL A 10 12.31 16.33 -4.35
N GLN A 11 13.05 17.08 -3.52
CA GLN A 11 14.39 16.65 -3.10
C GLN A 11 14.31 15.42 -2.20
N ASP A 12 15.32 14.56 -2.28
CA ASP A 12 15.35 13.29 -1.50
C ASP A 12 15.13 13.54 -0.01
N LYS A 13 15.80 14.51 0.57
CA LYS A 13 15.67 14.85 2.00
C LYS A 13 14.26 15.30 2.43
N TYR A 14 13.40 15.72 1.49
CA TYR A 14 12.04 16.19 1.78
C TYR A 14 10.95 15.28 1.24
N LYS A 15 11.27 14.21 0.51
CA LYS A 15 10.31 13.33 -0.16
C LYS A 15 9.20 12.82 0.76
N ASN A 16 9.57 12.42 1.97
CA ASN A 16 8.62 11.89 2.93
C ASN A 16 7.70 12.98 3.49
N ILE A 17 8.24 14.18 3.74
CA ILE A 17 7.46 15.32 4.23
C ILE A 17 6.43 15.75 3.19
N PHE A 18 6.82 15.80 1.92
CA PHE A 18 5.89 16.10 0.83
C PHE A 18 4.85 14.99 0.65
N SER A 19 5.24 13.73 0.73
CA SER A 19 4.32 12.60 0.63
C SER A 19 3.25 12.63 1.73
N ASP A 20 3.65 12.88 2.98
CA ASP A 20 2.71 12.98 4.09
C ASP A 20 1.80 14.23 3.97
N TYR A 21 2.33 15.33 3.44
CA TYR A 21 1.61 16.58 3.31
C TYR A 21 0.51 16.54 2.24
N VAL A 22 0.76 15.86 1.12
CA VAL A 22 -0.20 15.77 0.01
C VAL A 22 -1.43 14.92 0.35
N GLU A 23 -1.38 14.09 1.39
CA GLU A 23 -2.55 13.34 1.89
C GLU A 23 -3.68 14.28 2.38
N ALA A 24 -3.35 15.53 2.72
CA ALA A 24 -4.32 16.56 3.10
C ALA A 24 -4.93 17.33 1.91
N ILE A 25 -4.62 16.95 0.67
CA ILE A 25 -5.24 17.53 -0.52
C ILE A 25 -6.66 16.98 -0.65
N GLU A 26 -7.61 17.87 -0.94
CA GLU A 26 -9.00 17.50 -1.18
C GLU A 26 -9.10 16.54 -2.36
N GLY A 27 -9.93 15.50 -2.22
CA GLY A 27 -10.05 14.46 -3.24
C GLY A 27 -8.87 13.49 -3.31
N TYR A 28 -7.92 13.53 -2.36
CA TYR A 28 -6.77 12.60 -2.34
C TYR A 28 -7.21 11.14 -2.38
N VAL A 29 -6.61 10.39 -3.29
CA VAL A 29 -6.82 8.94 -3.44
C VAL A 29 -5.57 8.16 -3.04
N SER A 30 -4.43 8.55 -3.62
CA SER A 30 -3.14 7.91 -3.34
C SER A 30 -1.98 8.80 -3.76
N SER A 31 -0.79 8.51 -3.25
CA SER A 31 0.45 9.10 -3.75
C SER A 31 1.50 8.02 -4.00
N SER A 32 2.43 8.30 -4.89
CA SER A 32 3.53 7.41 -5.24
C SER A 32 4.80 8.22 -5.47
N LEU A 33 5.93 7.69 -5.02
CA LEU A 33 7.25 8.27 -5.22
C LEU A 33 8.03 7.43 -6.23
N PHE A 34 8.51 8.06 -7.29
CA PHE A 34 9.31 7.44 -8.34
C PHE A 34 10.69 8.07 -8.40
N VAL A 35 11.69 7.27 -8.74
CA VAL A 35 12.99 7.80 -9.12
C VAL A 35 12.82 8.60 -10.41
N ASN A 36 13.25 9.84 -10.42
CA ASN A 36 13.12 10.69 -11.60
C ASN A 36 14.19 10.33 -12.65
N GLU A 37 13.87 9.40 -13.55
CA GLU A 37 14.77 8.92 -14.60
C GLU A 37 15.22 10.04 -15.57
N SER A 38 14.43 11.09 -15.75
CA SER A 38 14.79 12.22 -16.63
C SER A 38 15.93 13.08 -16.08
N LEU A 39 16.22 12.94 -14.79
CA LEU A 39 17.33 13.64 -14.09
C LEU A 39 18.56 12.72 -13.93
N LEU A 40 18.44 11.44 -14.24
CA LEU A 40 19.59 10.54 -14.31
C LEU A 40 20.45 10.93 -15.53
N SER A 41 21.70 11.28 -15.28
CA SER A 41 22.63 11.71 -16.32
C SER A 41 22.81 10.63 -17.41
N LYS A 42 23.09 11.05 -18.66
CA LYS A 42 23.27 10.27 -19.88
C LYS A 42 24.18 9.02 -19.81
N SER A 43 24.77 8.71 -18.67
CA SER A 43 25.66 7.55 -18.45
C SER A 43 24.95 6.20 -18.40
N ILE A 44 23.63 6.17 -18.24
CA ILE A 44 22.85 4.92 -18.06
C ILE A 44 22.18 4.45 -19.36
N SER A 45 22.18 5.24 -20.43
CA SER A 45 21.46 4.92 -21.68
C SER A 45 22.00 3.73 -22.49
N LYS A 46 23.05 3.04 -22.04
CA LYS A 46 23.71 1.94 -22.79
C LYS A 46 23.56 0.52 -22.25
N LYS A 47 22.80 0.28 -21.15
CA LYS A 47 22.58 -1.10 -20.66
C LYS A 47 21.12 -1.45 -20.53
N LYS A 48 20.58 -2.03 -21.61
CA LYS A 48 19.27 -2.71 -21.63
C LYS A 48 19.39 -4.06 -20.93
N ASN A 49 19.02 -4.15 -19.64
CA ASN A 49 18.61 -5.41 -19.03
C ASN A 49 17.82 -5.10 -17.73
N THR A 50 16.53 -5.36 -17.75
CA THR A 50 15.56 -5.00 -16.71
C THR A 50 15.83 -5.70 -15.36
N GLN A 51 16.49 -6.85 -15.33
CA GLN A 51 16.82 -7.59 -14.11
C GLN A 51 17.94 -6.93 -13.28
N ASN A 52 18.85 -6.20 -13.94
CA ASN A 52 19.90 -5.44 -13.27
C ASN A 52 19.44 -4.09 -12.72
N PHE A 53 18.27 -3.59 -13.15
CA PHE A 53 17.75 -2.29 -12.75
C PHE A 53 17.44 -2.22 -11.25
N TYR A 54 16.83 -3.27 -10.68
CA TYR A 54 16.49 -3.32 -9.24
C TYR A 54 17.71 -3.52 -8.35
N ASN A 55 18.73 -4.23 -8.80
CA ASN A 55 20.00 -4.34 -8.07
C ASN A 55 20.80 -3.03 -8.12
N TYR A 56 20.64 -2.26 -9.19
CA TYR A 56 21.27 -0.95 -9.38
C TYR A 56 20.67 0.13 -8.51
N LEU A 57 19.37 0.05 -8.17
CA LEU A 57 18.70 1.00 -7.25
C LEU A 57 19.26 0.93 -5.81
N GLY A 58 19.90 -0.16 -5.41
CA GLY A 58 20.60 -0.29 -4.12
C GLY A 58 21.92 0.50 -4.03
N GLU A 59 22.49 0.88 -5.18
CA GLU A 59 23.78 1.61 -5.26
C GLU A 59 23.60 3.11 -5.50
N PHE A 60 22.38 3.60 -5.81
CA PHE A 60 22.10 5.03 -6.04
C PHE A 60 21.84 5.79 -4.73
N HIS A 61 22.87 6.01 -3.94
CA HIS A 61 22.82 6.91 -2.78
C HIS A 61 22.81 8.42 -3.15
N ASN A 62 22.72 8.81 -4.43
CA ASN A 62 22.81 10.20 -4.87
C ASN A 62 21.70 10.65 -5.83
N ASN A 63 20.46 10.15 -5.70
CA ASN A 63 19.34 10.78 -6.39
C ASN A 63 18.83 11.97 -5.58
N ASP A 64 19.31 13.17 -5.91
CA ASP A 64 18.91 14.41 -5.25
C ASP A 64 17.41 14.72 -5.36
N TYR A 65 16.68 14.06 -6.29
CA TYR A 65 15.28 14.38 -6.60
C TYR A 65 14.42 13.16 -6.93
N TRP A 66 13.20 13.18 -6.41
CA TRP A 66 12.14 12.20 -6.64
C TRP A 66 10.96 12.84 -7.35
N LEU A 67 10.22 12.06 -8.14
CA LEU A 67 8.94 12.43 -8.68
C LEU A 67 7.85 11.97 -7.72
N LEU A 68 7.09 12.92 -7.18
CA LEU A 68 5.90 12.65 -6.38
C LEU A 68 4.68 12.77 -7.29
N GLU A 69 3.92 11.71 -7.45
CA GLU A 69 2.62 11.69 -8.12
C GLU A 69 1.51 11.50 -7.12
N VAL A 70 0.49 12.36 -7.18
CA VAL A 70 -0.68 12.35 -6.32
C VAL A 70 -1.92 12.16 -7.18
N LEU A 71 -2.69 11.12 -6.91
CA LEU A 71 -3.97 10.86 -7.56
C LEU A 71 -5.09 11.48 -6.74
N VAL A 72 -5.96 12.23 -7.41
CA VAL A 72 -7.15 12.85 -6.81
C VAL A 72 -8.41 12.50 -7.61
N ASN A 73 -9.56 12.41 -6.95
CA ASN A 73 -10.82 11.95 -7.54
C ASN A 73 -11.73 13.09 -8.04
N GLU A 74 -11.24 14.31 -8.01
CA GLU A 74 -11.92 15.50 -8.53
C GLU A 74 -10.89 16.46 -9.13
N LYS A 75 -11.37 17.40 -9.96
CA LYS A 75 -10.49 18.42 -10.54
C LYS A 75 -10.00 19.36 -9.45
N PRO A 76 -8.70 19.34 -9.11
CA PRO A 76 -8.21 20.21 -8.06
C PRO A 76 -8.11 21.67 -8.55
N SER A 77 -8.30 22.62 -7.64
CA SER A 77 -8.01 24.03 -7.93
C SER A 77 -6.50 24.25 -7.98
N PHE A 78 -6.02 24.77 -9.11
CA PHE A 78 -4.60 25.09 -9.32
C PHE A 78 -4.06 26.00 -8.23
N ASP A 79 -4.77 27.07 -7.91
CA ASP A 79 -4.34 28.09 -6.94
C ASP A 79 -4.23 27.50 -5.53
N ILE A 80 -5.21 26.68 -5.15
CA ILE A 80 -5.23 26.03 -3.83
C ILE A 80 -4.03 25.07 -3.69
N ILE A 81 -3.78 24.26 -4.70
CA ILE A 81 -2.65 23.30 -4.65
C ILE A 81 -1.32 24.03 -4.66
N GLN A 82 -1.14 25.01 -5.56
CA GLN A 82 0.08 25.80 -5.61
C GLN A 82 0.35 26.51 -4.29
N LYS A 83 -0.68 27.10 -3.68
CA LYS A 83 -0.58 27.73 -2.37
C LYS A 83 -0.16 26.72 -1.30
N LYS A 84 -0.86 25.58 -1.19
CA LYS A 84 -0.52 24.53 -0.20
C LYS A 84 0.94 24.06 -0.36
N ILE A 85 1.35 23.72 -1.58
CA ILE A 85 2.72 23.25 -1.84
C ILE A 85 3.74 24.35 -1.52
N ASN A 86 3.45 25.60 -1.85
CA ASN A 86 4.34 26.72 -1.58
C ASN A 86 4.39 27.11 -0.10
N ASP A 87 3.32 26.94 0.65
CA ASP A 87 3.32 27.10 2.11
C ASP A 87 4.25 26.07 2.77
N LEU A 88 4.24 24.82 2.27
CA LEU A 88 5.20 23.83 2.71
C LEU A 88 6.63 24.16 2.30
N ALA A 89 6.85 24.56 1.04
CA ALA A 89 8.17 24.99 0.53
C ALA A 89 8.76 26.13 1.37
N LYS A 90 7.94 27.13 1.74
CA LYS A 90 8.32 28.23 2.62
C LYS A 90 8.76 27.73 4.00
N LYS A 91 8.01 26.83 4.61
CA LYS A 91 8.36 26.21 5.91
C LYS A 91 9.69 25.45 5.85
N LEU A 92 9.98 24.81 4.71
CA LEU A 92 11.21 24.06 4.47
C LEU A 92 12.36 24.93 3.96
N LYS A 93 12.15 26.24 3.78
CA LYS A 93 13.13 27.22 3.25
C LYS A 93 13.67 26.82 1.87
N ILE A 94 12.81 26.32 1.01
CA ILE A 94 13.12 25.96 -0.38
C ILE A 94 12.38 26.87 -1.35
N SER A 95 12.86 26.93 -2.59
CA SER A 95 12.27 27.78 -3.63
C SER A 95 10.82 27.34 -3.95
N PRO A 96 9.92 28.28 -4.26
CA PRO A 96 8.54 27.99 -4.56
C PRO A 96 8.37 27.19 -5.86
N TYR A 97 7.25 26.50 -5.96
CA TYR A 97 6.81 25.77 -7.13
C TYR A 97 5.85 26.62 -7.96
N THR A 98 5.87 26.44 -9.29
CA THR A 98 4.93 27.06 -10.24
C THR A 98 4.21 26.00 -11.04
N PHE A 99 2.97 26.29 -11.47
CA PHE A 99 2.24 25.41 -12.40
C PHE A 99 2.79 25.55 -13.81
N GLN A 100 2.85 24.42 -14.52
CA GLN A 100 3.14 24.37 -15.93
C GLN A 100 2.11 23.52 -16.67
N ASN A 101 1.47 24.10 -17.70
CA ASN A 101 0.58 23.42 -18.63
C ASN A 101 1.39 22.74 -19.74
N SER A 102 2.08 21.66 -19.46
CA SER A 102 2.78 20.89 -20.48
C SER A 102 2.67 19.41 -20.24
N THR A 103 2.78 18.63 -21.33
CA THR A 103 2.80 17.17 -21.28
C THR A 103 4.06 16.66 -20.59
N TYR A 104 3.90 15.62 -19.80
CA TYR A 104 4.88 14.99 -18.90
C TYR A 104 6.25 14.61 -19.52
N SER A 105 6.39 14.54 -20.85
CA SER A 105 7.60 14.09 -21.53
C SER A 105 8.81 15.04 -21.40
N GLU A 106 8.64 16.23 -20.82
CA GLU A 106 9.67 17.28 -20.76
C GLU A 106 10.01 17.79 -19.35
N VAL A 107 9.79 17.00 -18.30
CA VAL A 107 10.08 17.41 -16.91
C VAL A 107 11.59 17.54 -16.69
N LYS A 108 12.20 18.55 -17.30
CA LYS A 108 13.60 18.93 -17.05
C LYS A 108 13.75 19.92 -15.88
N ASN A 109 12.65 20.49 -15.38
CA ASN A 109 12.72 21.57 -14.41
C ASN A 109 12.23 21.16 -13.02
N LYS A 110 13.06 21.36 -12.01
CA LYS A 110 12.96 20.89 -10.62
C LYS A 110 11.91 21.61 -9.76
N LYS A 111 11.12 22.56 -10.33
CA LYS A 111 10.23 23.46 -9.58
C LYS A 111 8.82 23.59 -10.13
N TYR A 112 8.39 22.68 -10.98
CA TYR A 112 7.05 22.74 -11.55
C TYR A 112 6.10 21.72 -10.93
N ILE A 113 4.84 22.13 -10.83
CA ILE A 113 3.71 21.26 -10.53
C ILE A 113 2.98 21.03 -11.85
N TYR A 114 2.72 19.78 -12.16
CA TYR A 114 1.99 19.37 -13.35
C TYR A 114 0.64 18.80 -12.96
N LEU A 115 -0.40 19.16 -13.72
CA LEU A 115 -1.72 18.60 -13.53
C LEU A 115 -2.16 17.93 -14.82
N LYS A 116 -2.56 16.67 -14.74
CA LYS A 116 -3.03 15.90 -15.88
C LYS A 116 -4.36 15.24 -15.55
N LYS A 117 -5.36 15.44 -16.41
CA LYS A 117 -6.58 14.66 -16.39
C LYS A 117 -6.27 13.24 -16.86
N ILE A 118 -6.68 12.25 -16.08
CA ILE A 118 -6.60 10.86 -16.51
C ILE A 118 -7.85 10.60 -17.36
N GLU A 119 -7.67 10.45 -18.67
CA GLU A 119 -8.75 10.06 -19.56
C GLU A 119 -9.31 8.69 -19.16
N ASN A 120 -10.62 8.58 -19.15
CA ASN A 120 -11.36 7.35 -18.83
C ASN A 120 -11.25 6.29 -19.96
N LYS A 121 -10.05 6.08 -20.49
CA LYS A 121 -9.76 4.92 -21.32
C LYS A 121 -9.82 3.72 -20.42
N ASN A 122 -10.54 2.68 -20.81
CA ASN A 122 -10.71 1.37 -20.20
C ASN A 122 -9.47 0.83 -19.44
N TRP A 123 -8.94 1.62 -18.51
CA TRP A 123 -7.79 1.31 -17.62
C TRP A 123 -7.98 -0.03 -16.93
N LEU A 124 -9.24 -0.36 -16.61
CA LEU A 124 -9.58 -1.66 -16.03
C LEU A 124 -9.26 -2.83 -16.98
N LYS A 125 -9.40 -2.64 -18.31
CA LYS A 125 -9.07 -3.70 -19.27
C LYS A 125 -7.57 -3.76 -19.59
N GLU A 126 -6.90 -2.62 -19.65
CA GLU A 126 -5.45 -2.57 -19.94
C GLU A 126 -4.63 -2.97 -18.72
N ASN A 127 -4.97 -2.49 -17.51
CA ASN A 127 -4.32 -2.94 -16.29
C ASN A 127 -4.55 -4.43 -15.99
N ARG A 128 -5.71 -4.99 -16.38
CA ARG A 128 -5.92 -6.45 -16.28
C ARG A 128 -4.97 -7.25 -17.16
N LYS A 129 -4.61 -6.72 -18.34
CA LYS A 129 -3.72 -7.42 -19.29
C LYS A 129 -2.23 -7.24 -18.96
N SER A 130 -1.86 -6.16 -18.29
CA SER A 130 -0.47 -5.82 -17.97
C SER A 130 -0.04 -6.20 -16.55
N PHE A 131 -0.94 -6.84 -15.76
CA PHE A 131 -0.62 -7.23 -14.39
C PHE A 131 0.50 -8.29 -14.38
N PRO A 132 1.72 -7.93 -13.92
CA PRO A 132 2.83 -8.87 -13.89
C PRO A 132 2.60 -9.94 -12.81
N THR A 133 3.13 -11.12 -13.02
CA THR A 133 3.22 -12.12 -11.96
C THR A 133 4.17 -11.65 -10.87
N ILE A 134 3.81 -11.89 -9.61
CA ILE A 134 4.59 -11.46 -8.45
C ILE A 134 4.85 -12.68 -7.57
N GLU A 135 6.12 -12.93 -7.28
CA GLU A 135 6.54 -13.97 -6.35
C GLU A 135 7.04 -13.36 -5.06
N VAL A 136 6.50 -13.83 -3.93
CA VAL A 136 6.92 -13.43 -2.59
C VAL A 136 6.90 -14.66 -1.70
N ASP A 137 8.08 -15.13 -1.27
CA ASP A 137 8.25 -16.37 -0.52
C ASP A 137 7.47 -17.53 -1.19
N ASN A 138 6.46 -18.08 -0.51
CA ASN A 138 5.65 -19.17 -1.03
C ASN A 138 4.40 -18.70 -1.79
N PHE A 139 4.20 -17.39 -2.00
CA PHE A 139 3.04 -16.87 -2.72
C PHE A 139 3.39 -16.57 -4.16
N TYR A 140 2.54 -17.08 -5.08
CA TYR A 140 2.55 -16.74 -6.49
C TYR A 140 1.28 -15.99 -6.86
N ILE A 141 1.40 -14.69 -7.15
CA ILE A 141 0.28 -13.79 -7.39
C ILE A 141 0.22 -13.48 -8.87
N PHE A 142 -0.96 -13.63 -9.49
CA PHE A 142 -1.14 -13.45 -10.91
C PHE A 142 -2.55 -12.96 -11.26
N GLY A 143 -2.67 -12.29 -12.41
CA GLY A 143 -3.94 -11.81 -12.95
C GLY A 143 -4.82 -12.94 -13.47
N SER A 144 -6.14 -12.72 -13.51
CA SER A 144 -7.10 -13.71 -14.01
C SER A 144 -6.90 -14.11 -15.48
N HIS A 145 -6.20 -13.28 -16.25
CA HIS A 145 -5.87 -13.50 -17.68
C HIS A 145 -4.70 -14.48 -17.86
N ILE A 146 -3.93 -14.78 -16.82
CA ILE A 146 -2.76 -15.66 -16.90
C ILE A 146 -3.21 -17.09 -16.63
N LYS A 147 -2.84 -18.03 -17.52
CA LYS A 147 -3.00 -19.46 -17.26
C LYS A 147 -2.04 -19.90 -16.17
N LYS A 148 -2.56 -20.69 -15.23
CA LYS A 148 -1.78 -21.22 -14.10
C LYS A 148 -0.64 -22.10 -14.64
N ASN A 149 0.60 -21.78 -14.36
CA ASN A 149 1.71 -22.70 -14.51
C ASN A 149 1.76 -23.62 -13.28
N ASN A 150 2.16 -24.87 -13.46
CA ASN A 150 2.37 -25.82 -12.36
C ASN A 150 3.56 -25.35 -11.53
N LEU A 151 3.30 -24.65 -10.45
CA LEU A 151 4.30 -24.19 -9.50
C LEU A 151 4.21 -25.10 -8.26
N ASN A 152 5.14 -26.04 -8.19
CA ASN A 152 5.27 -26.92 -7.04
C ASN A 152 5.61 -26.08 -5.79
N ASN A 153 4.98 -26.38 -4.64
CA ASN A 153 5.23 -25.76 -3.34
C ASN A 153 4.84 -24.27 -3.19
N THR A 154 4.01 -23.70 -4.05
CA THR A 154 3.54 -22.32 -3.93
C THR A 154 2.05 -22.23 -3.59
N PHE A 155 1.65 -21.12 -2.97
CA PHE A 155 0.25 -20.74 -2.78
C PHE A 155 -0.17 -19.79 -3.91
N PRO A 156 -0.81 -20.31 -4.97
CA PRO A 156 -1.25 -19.47 -6.08
C PRO A 156 -2.42 -18.58 -5.64
N ILE A 157 -2.29 -17.28 -5.90
CA ILE A 157 -3.31 -16.27 -5.60
C ILE A 157 -3.68 -15.57 -6.90
N LYS A 158 -4.92 -15.76 -7.34
CA LYS A 158 -5.46 -15.10 -8.51
C LYS A 158 -6.12 -13.78 -8.11
N ILE A 159 -5.66 -12.65 -8.66
CA ILE A 159 -6.17 -11.32 -8.34
C ILE A 159 -6.59 -10.61 -9.62
N ASN A 160 -7.81 -10.09 -9.62
CA ASN A 160 -8.19 -9.03 -10.55
C ASN A 160 -7.78 -7.71 -9.90
N ALA A 161 -6.77 -7.09 -10.48
CA ALA A 161 -6.41 -5.72 -10.14
C ALA A 161 -7.41 -4.78 -10.82
N SER A 162 -7.97 -3.87 -10.04
CA SER A 162 -8.67 -2.70 -10.53
C SER A 162 -7.93 -1.45 -10.03
N THR A 163 -8.56 -0.32 -10.05
CA THR A 163 -8.05 0.93 -9.44
C THR A 163 -7.85 0.86 -7.92
N ALA A 164 -8.31 -0.22 -7.27
CA ALA A 164 -8.14 -0.39 -5.83
C ALA A 164 -6.69 -0.76 -5.48
N PHE A 165 -6.20 -0.19 -4.38
CA PHE A 165 -4.90 -0.51 -3.78
C PHE A 165 -4.82 -2.00 -3.43
N GLY A 166 -3.60 -2.59 -3.50
CA GLY A 166 -3.41 -4.00 -3.10
C GLY A 166 -3.21 -4.97 -4.27
N THR A 167 -2.60 -4.50 -5.37
CA THR A 167 -2.22 -5.37 -6.51
C THR A 167 -1.16 -6.42 -6.15
N GLY A 168 -0.51 -6.30 -4.99
CA GLY A 168 0.59 -7.18 -4.58
C GLY A 168 1.98 -6.68 -5.01
N SER A 169 2.07 -5.75 -5.96
CA SER A 169 3.35 -5.20 -6.44
C SER A 169 3.99 -4.25 -5.43
N HIS A 170 3.17 -3.54 -4.65
CA HIS A 170 3.65 -2.54 -3.70
C HIS A 170 4.54 -3.16 -2.61
N PRO A 171 5.65 -2.52 -2.20
CA PRO A 171 6.55 -3.04 -1.16
C PRO A 171 5.86 -3.40 0.15
N THR A 172 4.86 -2.62 0.59
CA THR A 172 4.09 -2.88 1.82
C THR A 172 3.33 -4.20 1.76
N THR A 173 2.70 -4.52 0.62
CA THR A 173 2.01 -5.80 0.42
C THR A 173 2.99 -6.96 0.46
N LYS A 174 4.15 -6.81 -0.19
CA LYS A 174 5.22 -7.82 -0.13
C LYS A 174 5.72 -8.02 1.30
N CYS A 175 5.90 -6.95 2.08
CA CYS A 175 6.29 -7.05 3.50
C CYS A 175 5.22 -7.80 4.31
N CYS A 176 3.92 -7.52 4.11
CA CYS A 176 2.83 -8.25 4.78
C CYS A 176 2.84 -9.75 4.44
N LEU A 177 3.01 -10.10 3.16
CA LEU A 177 3.07 -11.50 2.72
C LEU A 177 4.25 -12.24 3.39
N LYS A 178 5.44 -11.62 3.45
CA LYS A 178 6.59 -12.14 4.19
C LYS A 178 6.29 -12.29 5.69
N CYS A 179 5.57 -11.35 6.31
CA CYS A 179 5.12 -11.48 7.70
C CYS A 179 4.20 -12.68 7.89
N ILE A 180 3.23 -12.90 6.99
CA ILE A 180 2.31 -14.05 7.02
C ILE A 180 3.11 -15.35 6.90
N THR A 181 4.05 -15.44 5.95
CA THR A 181 4.95 -16.60 5.81
C THR A 181 5.78 -16.83 7.08
N TYR A 182 6.33 -15.76 7.66
CA TYR A 182 7.10 -15.89 8.90
C TYR A 182 6.26 -16.48 10.04
N LEU A 183 5.05 -15.96 10.25
CA LEU A 183 4.16 -16.44 11.30
C LEU A 183 3.71 -17.89 11.05
N SER A 184 3.54 -18.30 9.81
CA SER A 184 3.06 -19.64 9.47
C SER A 184 4.01 -20.76 9.88
N LYS A 185 5.26 -20.46 10.24
CA LYS A 185 6.22 -21.47 10.71
C LYS A 185 5.83 -22.06 12.07
N SER A 186 5.23 -21.24 12.96
CA SER A 186 4.94 -21.63 14.34
C SER A 186 3.54 -21.24 14.87
N PHE A 187 2.72 -20.58 14.04
CA PHE A 187 1.42 -20.06 14.45
C PHE A 187 0.32 -20.50 13.48
N ARG A 188 -0.86 -20.84 14.05
CA ARG A 188 -2.03 -21.35 13.30
C ARG A 188 -3.30 -20.67 13.81
N PRO A 189 -3.63 -19.46 13.31
CA PRO A 189 -4.83 -18.74 13.73
C PRO A 189 -6.09 -19.40 13.22
N ASN A 190 -7.13 -19.45 14.06
CA ASN A 190 -8.47 -19.88 13.66
C ASN A 190 -9.29 -18.72 13.08
N LYS A 191 -9.03 -17.49 13.53
CA LYS A 191 -9.74 -16.28 13.08
C LYS A 191 -8.77 -15.21 12.65
N VAL A 192 -8.88 -14.77 11.41
CA VAL A 192 -8.04 -13.73 10.80
C VAL A 192 -8.91 -12.55 10.39
N LEU A 193 -8.48 -11.33 10.71
CA LEU A 193 -9.05 -10.08 10.24
C LEU A 193 -8.09 -9.41 9.25
N ASP A 194 -8.58 -9.11 8.05
CA ASP A 194 -7.92 -8.24 7.07
C ASP A 194 -8.62 -6.88 7.10
N TYR A 195 -7.97 -5.87 7.69
CA TYR A 195 -8.54 -4.55 7.91
C TYR A 195 -8.00 -3.54 6.89
N GLY A 196 -8.90 -2.92 6.12
CA GLY A 196 -8.54 -2.17 4.92
C GLY A 196 -8.12 -3.12 3.81
N CYS A 197 -9.00 -4.09 3.50
CA CYS A 197 -8.62 -5.25 2.70
C CYS A 197 -8.34 -4.95 1.22
N GLY A 198 -8.84 -3.85 0.68
CA GLY A 198 -8.67 -3.48 -0.72
C GLY A 198 -9.08 -4.60 -1.68
N THR A 199 -8.13 -5.18 -2.39
CA THR A 199 -8.36 -6.34 -3.28
C THR A 199 -8.62 -7.66 -2.54
N GLY A 200 -8.44 -7.71 -1.21
CA GLY A 200 -8.55 -8.91 -0.40
C GLY A 200 -7.31 -9.82 -0.42
N ILE A 201 -6.22 -9.38 -1.04
CA ILE A 201 -5.01 -10.19 -1.25
C ILE A 201 -4.44 -10.76 0.05
N LEU A 202 -4.39 -9.98 1.15
CA LEU A 202 -3.80 -10.41 2.42
C LEU A 202 -4.72 -11.40 3.14
N GLY A 203 -6.03 -11.18 3.11
CA GLY A 203 -7.02 -12.16 3.58
C GLY A 203 -6.95 -13.47 2.82
N ILE A 204 -6.86 -13.41 1.49
CA ILE A 204 -6.72 -14.60 0.62
C ILE A 204 -5.40 -15.31 0.92
N ALA A 205 -4.27 -14.61 1.01
CA ALA A 205 -2.98 -15.16 1.37
C ALA A 205 -3.02 -15.86 2.74
N SER A 206 -3.63 -15.20 3.73
CA SER A 206 -3.83 -15.77 5.06
C SER A 206 -4.64 -17.07 5.01
N LYS A 207 -5.72 -17.11 4.23
CA LYS A 207 -6.55 -18.32 4.09
C LYS A 207 -5.82 -19.46 3.36
N LYS A 208 -5.01 -19.14 2.35
CA LYS A 208 -4.23 -20.14 1.61
C LYS A 208 -3.20 -20.83 2.50
N ILE A 209 -2.49 -20.08 3.34
CA ILE A 209 -1.47 -20.63 4.23
C ILE A 209 -2.06 -21.20 5.53
N PHE A 210 -3.08 -20.53 6.10
CA PHE A 210 -3.80 -20.98 7.29
C PHE A 210 -5.15 -21.61 6.90
N ARG A 211 -5.11 -22.78 6.27
CA ARG A 211 -6.27 -23.43 5.61
C ARG A 211 -7.50 -23.55 6.50
N LYS A 212 -7.34 -23.79 7.82
CA LYS A 212 -8.45 -23.96 8.77
C LYS A 212 -9.04 -22.64 9.26
N SER A 213 -8.39 -21.49 9.01
CA SER A 213 -8.85 -20.18 9.50
C SER A 213 -10.16 -19.74 8.85
N LYS A 214 -10.97 -19.01 9.62
CA LYS A 214 -12.06 -18.17 9.11
C LYS A 214 -11.49 -16.77 8.88
N ILE A 215 -11.72 -16.22 7.70
CA ILE A 215 -11.24 -14.87 7.37
C ILE A 215 -12.40 -13.89 7.39
N THR A 216 -12.16 -12.73 7.98
CA THR A 216 -13.03 -11.56 7.92
C THR A 216 -12.29 -10.45 7.21
N LEU A 217 -12.87 -9.87 6.19
CA LEU A 217 -12.30 -8.76 5.44
C LEU A 217 -13.19 -7.55 5.64
N VAL A 218 -12.59 -6.41 5.92
CA VAL A 218 -13.32 -5.15 6.09
C VAL A 218 -12.65 -4.02 5.32
N ASP A 219 -13.45 -3.15 4.74
CA ASP A 219 -12.99 -1.94 4.10
C ASP A 219 -14.03 -0.83 4.27
N ILE A 220 -13.62 0.43 4.17
CA ILE A 220 -14.52 1.58 4.15
C ILE A 220 -15.14 1.79 2.75
N ASP A 221 -14.44 1.30 1.71
CA ASP A 221 -14.82 1.46 0.33
C ASP A 221 -15.69 0.26 -0.15
N LYS A 222 -16.87 0.57 -0.65
CA LYS A 222 -17.80 -0.42 -1.23
C LYS A 222 -17.23 -1.14 -2.45
N GLU A 223 -16.46 -0.44 -3.28
CA GLU A 223 -15.85 -1.03 -4.47
C GLU A 223 -14.71 -1.98 -4.08
N ALA A 224 -13.94 -1.67 -3.05
CA ALA A 224 -12.95 -2.59 -2.49
C ALA A 224 -13.62 -3.89 -1.98
N ILE A 225 -14.73 -3.80 -1.28
CA ILE A 225 -15.49 -4.97 -0.80
C ILE A 225 -16.04 -5.81 -1.97
N LYS A 226 -16.53 -5.17 -3.02
CA LYS A 226 -17.01 -5.86 -4.23
C LYS A 226 -15.86 -6.60 -4.92
N LEU A 227 -14.73 -5.93 -5.09
CA LEU A 227 -13.52 -6.51 -5.69
C LEU A 227 -12.94 -7.66 -4.86
N SER A 228 -12.86 -7.50 -3.54
CA SER A 228 -12.46 -8.56 -2.61
C SER A 228 -13.35 -9.80 -2.77
N LYS A 229 -14.67 -9.61 -2.88
CA LYS A 229 -15.64 -10.71 -3.08
C LYS A 229 -15.38 -11.46 -4.39
N GLU A 230 -15.08 -10.74 -5.47
CA GLU A 230 -14.72 -11.34 -6.76
C GLU A 230 -13.41 -12.14 -6.64
N ASN A 231 -12.38 -11.55 -6.02
CA ASN A 231 -11.09 -12.21 -5.86
C ASN A 231 -11.15 -13.44 -4.94
N ILE A 232 -11.96 -13.41 -3.88
CA ILE A 232 -12.21 -14.55 -3.00
C ILE A 232 -12.83 -15.71 -3.81
N LYS A 233 -13.84 -15.42 -4.65
CA LYS A 233 -14.45 -16.42 -5.53
C LYS A 233 -13.43 -17.00 -6.52
N LEU A 234 -12.59 -16.17 -7.15
CA LEU A 234 -11.52 -16.62 -8.05
C LEU A 234 -10.51 -17.57 -7.39
N ASN A 235 -10.39 -17.51 -6.08
CA ASN A 235 -9.51 -18.37 -5.28
C ASN A 235 -10.21 -19.54 -4.61
N ASN A 236 -11.51 -19.78 -4.91
CA ASN A 236 -12.33 -20.87 -4.37
C ASN A 236 -12.38 -20.89 -2.83
N ILE A 237 -12.44 -19.71 -2.19
CA ILE A 237 -12.55 -19.58 -0.75
C ILE A 237 -14.02 -19.52 -0.37
N LEU A 238 -14.50 -20.48 0.44
CA LEU A 238 -15.91 -20.60 0.86
C LEU A 238 -16.16 -20.02 2.25
N SER A 239 -15.17 -20.06 3.15
CA SER A 239 -15.32 -19.62 4.55
C SER A 239 -14.76 -18.23 4.75
N TYR A 240 -15.60 -17.20 4.57
CA TYR A 240 -15.23 -15.80 4.75
C TYR A 240 -16.42 -14.94 5.19
N GLN A 241 -16.11 -13.75 5.71
CA GLN A 241 -17.04 -12.67 6.00
C GLN A 241 -16.51 -11.38 5.37
N LEU A 242 -17.41 -10.57 4.83
CA LEU A 242 -17.09 -9.27 4.20
C LEU A 242 -17.97 -8.19 4.79
N TYR A 243 -17.38 -7.09 5.22
CA TYR A 243 -18.12 -5.97 5.78
C TYR A 243 -17.58 -4.64 5.25
N ILE A 244 -18.51 -3.74 4.95
CA ILE A 244 -18.20 -2.32 4.79
C ILE A 244 -18.16 -1.74 6.20
N THR A 245 -17.03 -1.14 6.59
CA THR A 245 -16.86 -0.62 7.93
C THR A 245 -17.08 0.89 7.99
N ASN A 246 -17.94 1.32 8.92
CA ASN A 246 -17.87 2.63 9.53
C ASN A 246 -17.63 2.43 11.03
N LYS A 247 -17.32 3.47 11.80
CA LYS A 247 -17.06 3.35 13.25
C LYS A 247 -18.15 2.56 13.98
N TYR A 248 -19.43 2.79 13.66
CA TYR A 248 -20.57 2.17 14.31
C TYR A 248 -20.69 0.67 13.98
N PHE A 249 -20.50 0.31 12.72
CA PHE A 249 -20.61 -1.06 12.23
C PHE A 249 -19.52 -1.97 12.80
N PHE A 250 -18.31 -1.44 12.97
CA PHE A 250 -17.17 -2.16 13.53
C PHE A 250 -17.46 -2.65 14.95
N PHE A 251 -18.01 -1.78 15.80
CA PHE A 251 -18.33 -2.15 17.17
C PHE A 251 -19.42 -3.23 17.27
N LYS A 252 -20.40 -3.21 16.38
CA LYS A 252 -21.52 -4.15 16.43
C LYS A 252 -21.14 -5.57 16.02
N TYR A 253 -20.33 -5.72 14.97
CA TYR A 253 -20.09 -7.01 14.31
C TYR A 253 -18.69 -7.58 14.53
N ILE A 254 -17.72 -6.78 14.89
CA ILE A 254 -16.31 -7.16 14.95
C ILE A 254 -15.77 -7.23 16.39
N LYS A 255 -16.29 -6.41 17.31
CA LYS A 255 -15.79 -6.28 18.68
C LYS A 255 -15.70 -7.60 19.46
N ASN A 256 -16.60 -8.54 19.24
CA ASN A 256 -16.69 -9.79 20.04
C ASN A 256 -16.05 -10.99 19.34
N ASN A 257 -15.33 -10.82 18.25
CA ASN A 257 -14.86 -11.94 17.44
C ASN A 257 -13.56 -12.58 17.91
N ASN A 258 -12.80 -11.94 18.80
CA ASN A 258 -11.56 -12.50 19.36
C ASN A 258 -10.60 -13.00 18.27
N TYR A 259 -10.16 -12.10 17.39
CA TYR A 259 -9.22 -12.43 16.32
C TYR A 259 -7.86 -12.86 16.89
N GLU A 260 -7.27 -13.87 16.25
CA GLU A 260 -5.93 -14.35 16.61
C GLU A 260 -4.86 -13.74 15.72
N LEU A 261 -5.22 -13.33 14.50
CA LEU A 261 -4.37 -12.56 13.60
C LEU A 261 -5.15 -11.38 13.03
N VAL A 262 -4.58 -10.20 13.10
CA VAL A 262 -5.05 -9.00 12.38
C VAL A 262 -3.96 -8.58 11.42
N VAL A 263 -4.33 -8.37 10.16
CA VAL A 263 -3.48 -7.80 9.13
C VAL A 263 -4.08 -6.45 8.73
N ALA A 264 -3.29 -5.39 8.76
CA ALA A 264 -3.70 -4.06 8.33
C ALA A 264 -2.58 -3.41 7.53
N ASN A 265 -2.84 -3.15 6.25
CA ASN A 265 -1.93 -2.47 5.34
C ASN A 265 -2.59 -1.18 4.85
N ILE A 266 -2.59 -0.17 5.70
CA ILE A 266 -3.24 1.13 5.49
C ILE A 266 -2.31 2.26 5.91
N LEU A 267 -2.65 3.50 5.55
CA LEU A 267 -1.85 4.68 5.85
C LEU A 267 -1.56 4.85 7.35
N PHE A 268 -0.43 5.52 7.66
CA PHE A 268 0.09 5.69 9.02
C PHE A 268 -0.94 6.26 10.00
N LEU A 269 -1.59 7.38 9.65
CA LEU A 269 -2.45 8.09 10.61
C LEU A 269 -3.71 7.29 10.99
N PRO A 270 -4.48 6.73 10.04
CA PRO A 270 -5.55 5.79 10.37
C PRO A 270 -5.06 4.62 11.22
N LEU A 271 -3.95 3.98 10.85
CA LEU A 271 -3.40 2.84 11.57
C LEU A 271 -3.00 3.20 13.01
N TYR A 272 -2.40 4.36 13.22
CA TYR A 272 -2.04 4.89 14.53
C TYR A 272 -3.26 5.06 15.45
N ASN A 273 -4.38 5.53 14.88
CA ASN A 273 -5.62 5.75 15.61
C ASN A 273 -6.40 4.46 15.92
N LEU A 274 -6.13 3.38 15.18
CA LEU A 274 -6.79 2.08 15.37
C LEU A 274 -6.22 1.23 16.52
N ALA A 275 -5.13 1.64 17.18
CA ALA A 275 -4.52 0.86 18.25
C ALA A 275 -5.51 0.45 19.40
N PRO A 276 -6.37 1.35 19.95
CA PRO A 276 -7.35 0.97 20.95
C PRO A 276 -8.42 0.01 20.42
N LEU A 277 -8.78 0.19 19.15
CA LEU A 277 -9.75 -0.68 18.49
C LEU A 277 -9.19 -2.09 18.31
N PHE A 278 -7.96 -2.23 17.81
CA PHE A 278 -7.34 -3.55 17.66
C PHE A 278 -7.17 -4.26 18.99
N LYS A 279 -6.83 -3.53 20.08
CA LYS A 279 -6.83 -4.11 21.43
C LYS A 279 -8.20 -4.72 21.80
N SER A 280 -9.31 -4.09 21.44
CA SER A 280 -10.66 -4.53 21.81
C SER A 280 -11.19 -5.73 21.01
N VAL A 281 -10.58 -6.05 19.87
CA VAL A 281 -11.07 -7.11 18.95
C VAL A 281 -10.18 -8.35 18.91
N VAL A 282 -9.01 -8.29 19.54
CA VAL A 282 -8.05 -9.39 19.53
C VAL A 282 -8.10 -10.22 20.79
N LYS A 283 -7.70 -11.47 20.65
CA LYS A 283 -7.50 -12.40 21.75
C LYS A 283 -6.13 -12.18 22.40
N THR A 284 -5.95 -12.58 23.65
CA THR A 284 -4.63 -12.70 24.27
C THR A 284 -3.72 -13.58 23.41
N LYS A 285 -2.43 -13.26 23.37
CA LYS A 285 -1.41 -13.95 22.54
C LYS A 285 -1.64 -13.88 21.03
N CYS A 286 -2.53 -12.99 20.56
CA CYS A 286 -2.72 -12.73 19.12
C CYS A 286 -1.51 -12.04 18.49
N TYR A 287 -1.49 -12.02 17.16
CA TYR A 287 -0.53 -11.24 16.37
C TYR A 287 -1.23 -10.16 15.55
N LEU A 288 -0.53 -9.03 15.41
CA LEU A 288 -0.85 -7.99 14.43
C LEU A 288 0.26 -7.93 13.39
N ILE A 289 -0.13 -7.75 12.13
CA ILE A 289 0.75 -7.33 11.03
C ILE A 289 0.30 -5.95 10.63
N LEU A 290 1.13 -4.94 10.88
CA LEU A 290 0.85 -3.53 10.61
C LEU A 290 1.78 -3.05 9.50
N SER A 291 1.24 -2.52 8.41
CA SER A 291 2.00 -2.02 7.26
C SER A 291 1.29 -0.83 6.59
N GLY A 292 1.83 -0.34 5.47
CA GLY A 292 1.49 0.96 4.92
C GLY A 292 2.32 2.07 5.57
N LEU A 293 3.50 1.69 6.09
CA LEU A 293 4.38 2.54 6.89
C LEU A 293 5.67 2.78 6.14
N LEU A 294 6.10 4.02 6.09
CA LEU A 294 7.49 4.35 5.76
C LEU A 294 8.39 3.94 6.93
N ASP A 295 9.62 3.59 6.62
CA ASP A 295 10.60 3.06 7.60
C ASP A 295 10.78 3.96 8.82
N TYR A 296 10.84 5.28 8.61
CA TYR A 296 10.99 6.27 9.70
C TYR A 296 9.73 6.41 10.59
N GLN A 297 8.55 5.96 10.13
CA GLN A 297 7.30 5.98 10.90
C GLN A 297 7.22 4.80 11.89
N ILE A 298 7.98 3.73 11.64
CA ILE A 298 7.93 2.48 12.39
C ILE A 298 8.17 2.67 13.90
N PRO A 299 9.19 3.42 14.37
CA PRO A 299 9.43 3.59 15.80
C PRO A 299 8.26 4.26 16.53
N ARG A 300 7.60 5.23 15.87
CA ARG A 300 6.42 5.90 16.42
C ARG A 300 5.22 4.95 16.50
N MET A 301 5.03 4.11 15.48
CA MET A 301 3.98 3.10 15.47
C MET A 301 4.17 2.07 16.58
N ILE A 302 5.38 1.55 16.76
CA ILE A 302 5.70 0.59 17.83
C ILE A 302 5.39 1.19 19.20
N ARG A 303 5.84 2.43 19.50
CA ARG A 303 5.52 3.10 20.76
C ARG A 303 4.02 3.23 20.99
N ARG A 304 3.26 3.58 19.95
CA ARG A 304 1.80 3.67 20.04
C ARG A 304 1.17 2.36 20.45
N TYR A 305 1.51 1.28 19.77
CA TYR A 305 0.91 -0.03 20.03
C TYR A 305 1.40 -0.66 21.34
N ASN A 306 2.63 -0.36 21.79
CA ASN A 306 3.13 -0.78 23.10
C ASN A 306 2.24 -0.23 24.23
N ASN A 307 1.75 1.01 24.12
CA ASN A 307 0.84 1.61 25.11
C ASN A 307 -0.51 0.87 25.23
N PHE A 308 -0.83 0.00 24.25
CA PHE A 308 -2.03 -0.84 24.26
C PHE A 308 -1.75 -2.31 24.55
N GLY A 309 -0.53 -2.64 25.01
CA GLY A 309 -0.15 -3.98 25.44
C GLY A 309 0.40 -4.88 24.33
N PHE A 310 0.72 -4.33 23.16
CA PHE A 310 1.36 -5.09 22.09
C PHE A 310 2.88 -4.95 22.16
N ILE A 311 3.61 -6.04 21.95
CA ILE A 311 5.07 -6.08 21.95
C ILE A 311 5.57 -6.36 20.53
N LYS A 312 6.54 -5.58 20.05
CA LYS A 312 7.20 -5.80 18.77
C LYS A 312 7.91 -7.17 18.73
N LYS A 313 7.66 -7.96 17.71
CA LYS A 313 8.33 -9.24 17.46
C LYS A 313 9.30 -9.18 16.30
N LYS A 314 8.91 -8.56 15.18
CA LYS A 314 9.74 -8.47 13.97
C LYS A 314 9.39 -7.25 13.15
N ILE A 315 10.36 -6.73 12.41
CA ILE A 315 10.18 -5.71 11.38
C ILE A 315 10.69 -6.31 10.07
N ILE A 316 9.97 -6.07 8.98
CA ILE A 316 10.40 -6.42 7.61
C ILE A 316 10.36 -5.13 6.81
N LEU A 317 11.48 -4.80 6.17
CA LEU A 317 11.65 -3.58 5.37
C LEU A 317 11.83 -3.95 3.89
N SER A 318 11.35 -3.09 3.01
CA SER A 318 11.55 -3.18 1.56
C SER A 318 11.35 -1.81 0.92
N SER A 319 12.38 -1.31 0.23
CA SER A 319 12.31 -0.06 -0.58
C SER A 319 11.74 1.15 0.19
N GLY A 320 12.24 1.41 1.42
CA GLY A 320 11.80 2.52 2.27
C GLY A 320 10.45 2.33 2.97
N TRP A 321 9.81 1.17 2.78
CA TRP A 321 8.56 0.79 3.43
C TRP A 321 8.77 -0.37 4.40
N GLY A 322 7.82 -0.55 5.34
CA GLY A 322 7.93 -1.65 6.28
C GLY A 322 6.61 -2.22 6.76
N ALA A 323 6.75 -3.42 7.35
CA ALA A 323 5.71 -4.08 8.12
C ALA A 323 6.26 -4.49 9.49
N ILE A 324 5.40 -4.41 10.48
CA ILE A 324 5.71 -4.76 11.87
C ILE A 324 4.86 -5.96 12.29
N ILE A 325 5.49 -6.98 12.82
CA ILE A 325 4.78 -8.03 13.56
C ILE A 325 4.78 -7.64 15.04
N MET A 326 3.59 -7.48 15.59
CA MET A 326 3.40 -7.25 17.03
C MET A 326 2.61 -8.41 17.64
N ARG A 327 2.81 -8.68 18.92
CA ARG A 327 2.09 -9.70 19.67
C ARG A 327 1.43 -9.07 20.88
N MET A 328 0.17 -9.40 21.13
CA MET A 328 -0.49 -9.03 22.38
C MET A 328 0.16 -9.75 23.54
N ASN A 329 0.55 -9.00 24.55
CA ASN A 329 1.00 -9.57 25.80
C ASN A 329 -0.20 -10.22 26.55
N SER A 330 0.08 -11.19 27.36
CA SER A 330 -0.93 -11.86 28.20
C SER A 330 -1.51 -10.90 29.21
#